data_11ee9c4be911d676b0c0c009b3cf4a94
#
_entry.id   11ee9c4be911d676b0c0c009b3cf4a94
#
_cell.length_a   1.000
_cell.length_b   1.000
_cell.length_c   1.000
_cell.angle_alpha   90.00
_cell.angle_beta   90.00
_cell.angle_gamma   90.00
#
_symmetry.space_group_name_H-M   'P 1'
#
loop_
_entity.id
_entity.type
_entity.pdbx_description
1 polymer ?
#
loop_
_entity_poly.entity_id
_entity_poly.type
_entity_poly.pdbx_seq_one_letter_code
_entity_poly.pdbx_strand_id
1 'polypeptide(L)'
;MSQMKCEADAIHWPSLIAAISAISAVGVAIGLGLPLLSIILEKRGISSTMIGVNSAMAGVAAMMAAPVTTKIAHDFGVARTMLFAVVVSALSALCFYFADAFWMWFPLRIVFHGATTTLFILSEYWINMTAPPKKRGMVLGIYATGLAVGFAVGPLLFSVVGSEGILPFIVGAAIILLAAIPIFMARGESPELDERPNHHFVRYVWLVPMASAAAFVFGSVQAGGLSLFPIYATREGFNESQAALLLTVMGIGNMVFQIPIGLLSDRMKDRRTMLALMAFAGVCGTLALPLLVDSWILVAALLLFWGGLVSGMYTVGLTHLGSRLKGADLVAANAAFIFCYAMGTIAGPQAVGISMDVAGTDGFAWALAVFFGLYVVLYGFRFVFRAKQT
;
A
#
# COMPACT_ATOMS: atom_id res chain seq x y z
N MET A 1 -35.67 5.64 -25.25
CA MET A 1 -34.31 5.13 -25.46
C MET A 1 -33.20 6.18 -25.27
N SER A 2 -33.41 7.45 -25.61
CA SER A 2 -32.40 8.53 -25.43
C SER A 2 -32.19 8.92 -23.95
N GLN A 3 -33.25 9.01 -23.14
CA GLN A 3 -33.15 9.36 -21.71
C GLN A 3 -32.48 8.25 -20.87
N MET A 4 -32.80 6.97 -21.10
CA MET A 4 -32.14 5.84 -20.42
C MET A 4 -30.66 5.74 -20.75
N LYS A 5 -30.20 6.15 -21.96
CA LYS A 5 -28.76 6.21 -22.28
C LYS A 5 -28.04 7.37 -21.60
N CYS A 6 -28.72 8.47 -21.29
CA CYS A 6 -28.16 9.63 -20.62
C CYS A 6 -27.96 9.37 -19.11
N GLU A 7 -28.88 8.62 -18.49
CA GLU A 7 -28.76 8.21 -17.08
C GLU A 7 -27.63 7.18 -16.85
N ALA A 8 -27.42 6.26 -17.80
CA ALA A 8 -26.34 5.27 -17.72
C ALA A 8 -24.90 5.86 -17.82
N ASP A 9 -24.75 7.07 -18.34
CA ASP A 9 -23.49 7.80 -18.49
C ASP A 9 -23.26 8.85 -17.36
N ALA A 10 -24.21 9.03 -16.44
CA ALA A 10 -24.10 9.96 -15.33
C ALA A 10 -23.23 9.41 -14.20
N ILE A 11 -22.37 10.26 -13.62
CA ILE A 11 -21.58 9.91 -12.44
C ILE A 11 -22.48 10.02 -11.21
N HIS A 12 -22.59 8.94 -10.44
CA HIS A 12 -23.27 8.94 -9.14
C HIS A 12 -22.32 9.55 -8.08
N TRP A 13 -22.41 10.87 -7.91
CA TRP A 13 -21.52 11.62 -7.04
C TRP A 13 -21.50 11.15 -5.58
N PRO A 14 -22.65 10.81 -4.93
CA PRO A 14 -22.61 10.30 -3.55
C PRO A 14 -21.79 9.02 -3.41
N SER A 15 -21.97 8.04 -4.31
CA SER A 15 -21.22 6.79 -4.36
C SER A 15 -19.72 7.04 -4.58
N LEU A 16 -19.39 7.95 -5.51
CA LEU A 16 -18.00 8.32 -5.79
C LEU A 16 -17.33 8.95 -4.58
N ILE A 17 -17.99 9.92 -3.94
CA ILE A 17 -17.48 10.60 -2.74
C ILE A 17 -17.29 9.61 -1.58
N ALA A 18 -18.25 8.70 -1.38
CA ALA A 18 -18.15 7.66 -0.34
C ALA A 18 -16.92 6.76 -0.54
N ALA A 19 -16.74 6.24 -1.76
CA ALA A 19 -15.61 5.37 -2.08
C ALA A 19 -14.25 6.10 -1.98
N ILE A 20 -14.17 7.34 -2.49
CA ILE A 20 -12.94 8.17 -2.41
C ILE A 20 -12.63 8.53 -0.96
N SER A 21 -13.62 8.92 -0.17
CA SER A 21 -13.39 9.23 1.26
C SER A 21 -12.89 8.02 2.03
N ALA A 22 -13.47 6.84 1.78
CA ALA A 22 -13.03 5.59 2.39
C ALA A 22 -11.57 5.27 2.05
N ILE A 23 -11.20 5.32 0.76
CA ILE A 23 -9.82 5.00 0.34
C ILE A 23 -8.82 6.05 0.80
N SER A 24 -9.20 7.34 0.85
CA SER A 24 -8.35 8.39 1.37
C SER A 24 -8.10 8.19 2.87
N ALA A 25 -9.13 7.81 3.64
CA ALA A 25 -8.98 7.47 5.05
C ALA A 25 -8.06 6.26 5.27
N VAL A 26 -8.15 5.23 4.42
CA VAL A 26 -7.20 4.10 4.41
C VAL A 26 -5.78 4.57 4.15
N GLY A 27 -5.58 5.44 3.15
CA GLY A 27 -4.27 6.02 2.84
C GLY A 27 -3.68 6.77 4.03
N VAL A 28 -4.47 7.63 4.69
CA VAL A 28 -4.03 8.36 5.90
C VAL A 28 -3.77 7.39 7.06
N ALA A 29 -4.63 6.40 7.28
CA ALA A 29 -4.49 5.43 8.36
C ALA A 29 -3.18 4.63 8.26
N ILE A 30 -2.81 4.20 7.05
CA ILE A 30 -1.57 3.49 6.79
C ILE A 30 -0.37 4.44 6.83
N GLY A 31 -0.48 5.60 6.16
CA GLY A 31 0.61 6.58 6.05
C GLY A 31 0.98 7.24 7.38
N LEU A 32 0.01 7.46 8.28
CA LEU A 32 0.25 7.92 9.66
C LEU A 32 0.61 6.73 10.58
N GLY A 33 -0.17 5.65 10.51
CA GLY A 33 -0.10 4.56 11.49
C GLY A 33 1.21 3.77 11.43
N LEU A 34 1.71 3.41 10.24
CA LEU A 34 2.93 2.61 10.15
C LEU A 34 4.15 3.32 10.74
N PRO A 35 4.49 4.58 10.35
CA PRO A 35 5.64 5.29 10.91
C PRO A 35 5.45 5.65 12.39
N LEU A 36 4.27 6.14 12.78
CA LEU A 36 3.96 6.51 14.16
C LEU A 36 4.15 5.34 15.12
N LEU A 37 3.53 4.19 14.82
CA LEU A 37 3.59 3.02 15.69
C LEU A 37 5.02 2.46 15.79
N SER A 38 5.80 2.55 14.72
CA SER A 38 7.19 2.08 14.73
C SER A 38 8.10 2.98 15.59
N ILE A 39 7.97 4.29 15.50
CA ILE A 39 8.70 5.25 16.34
C ILE A 39 8.35 5.08 17.83
N ILE A 40 7.07 4.87 18.15
CA ILE A 40 6.66 4.65 19.55
C ILE A 40 7.28 3.37 20.11
N LEU A 41 7.34 2.28 19.33
CA LEU A 41 7.97 1.03 19.75
C LEU A 41 9.49 1.19 19.91
N GLU A 42 10.15 1.92 19.00
CA GLU A 42 11.57 2.26 19.11
C GLU A 42 11.87 3.05 20.40
N LYS A 43 11.06 4.08 20.73
CA LYS A 43 11.16 4.84 21.98
C LYS A 43 10.96 3.97 23.23
N ARG A 44 10.20 2.87 23.12
CA ARG A 44 10.03 1.89 24.20
C ARG A 44 11.19 0.87 24.29
N GLY A 45 12.22 1.01 23.46
CA GLY A 45 13.39 0.13 23.45
C GLY A 45 13.15 -1.24 22.79
N ILE A 46 12.11 -1.36 21.99
CA ILE A 46 11.82 -2.60 21.23
C ILE A 46 12.79 -2.68 20.04
N SER A 47 13.41 -3.86 19.83
CA SER A 47 14.35 -4.08 18.74
C SER A 47 13.71 -3.92 17.36
N SER A 48 14.48 -3.51 16.35
CA SER A 48 14.01 -3.32 14.98
C SER A 48 13.39 -4.61 14.41
N THR A 49 13.93 -5.78 14.75
CA THR A 49 13.36 -7.09 14.41
C THR A 49 11.94 -7.23 14.94
N MET A 50 11.70 -6.95 16.21
CA MET A 50 10.37 -7.09 16.81
C MET A 50 9.39 -6.05 16.30
N ILE A 51 9.85 -4.83 16.00
CA ILE A 51 9.05 -3.80 15.31
C ILE A 51 8.67 -4.29 13.91
N GLY A 52 9.61 -4.88 13.17
CA GLY A 52 9.36 -5.48 11.86
C GLY A 52 8.35 -6.62 11.92
N VAL A 53 8.48 -7.54 12.89
CA VAL A 53 7.52 -8.64 13.11
C VAL A 53 6.13 -8.10 13.45
N ASN A 54 6.04 -7.09 14.32
CA ASN A 54 4.76 -6.44 14.63
C ASN A 54 4.17 -5.75 13.39
N SER A 55 4.98 -5.05 12.59
CA SER A 55 4.52 -4.38 11.36
C SER A 55 4.05 -5.37 10.30
N ALA A 56 4.66 -6.55 10.21
CA ALA A 56 4.24 -7.63 9.31
C ALA A 56 2.80 -8.14 9.59
N MET A 57 2.27 -7.91 10.79
CA MET A 57 0.88 -8.24 11.11
C MET A 57 -0.13 -7.50 10.24
N ALA A 58 0.26 -6.37 9.63
CA ALA A 58 -0.56 -5.69 8.63
C ALA A 58 -0.82 -6.57 7.40
N GLY A 59 0.20 -7.26 6.89
CA GLY A 59 0.05 -8.20 5.78
C GLY A 59 -0.76 -9.45 6.18
N VAL A 60 -0.54 -9.98 7.38
CA VAL A 60 -1.33 -11.10 7.91
C VAL A 60 -2.81 -10.70 8.01
N ALA A 61 -3.09 -9.51 8.56
CA ALA A 61 -4.43 -8.98 8.67
C ALA A 61 -5.10 -8.81 7.30
N ALA A 62 -4.38 -8.31 6.30
CA ALA A 62 -4.89 -8.14 4.94
C ALA A 62 -5.27 -9.50 4.31
N MET A 63 -4.45 -10.52 4.48
CA MET A 63 -4.75 -11.88 3.99
C MET A 63 -5.97 -12.50 4.68
N MET A 64 -6.12 -12.29 5.99
CA MET A 64 -7.26 -12.77 6.76
C MET A 64 -8.55 -11.99 6.47
N ALA A 65 -8.43 -10.69 6.24
CA ALA A 65 -9.58 -9.82 6.04
C ALA A 65 -10.33 -10.11 4.74
N ALA A 66 -9.64 -10.47 3.64
CA ALA A 66 -10.27 -10.64 2.34
C ALA A 66 -11.46 -11.62 2.33
N PRO A 67 -11.35 -12.88 2.81
CA PRO A 67 -12.48 -13.80 2.85
C PRO A 67 -13.55 -13.42 3.88
N VAL A 68 -13.13 -12.81 5.00
CA VAL A 68 -14.04 -12.38 6.07
C VAL A 68 -14.88 -11.19 5.62
N THR A 69 -14.26 -10.21 4.96
CA THR A 69 -14.92 -9.01 4.41
C THR A 69 -16.04 -9.38 3.45
N THR A 70 -15.76 -10.29 2.50
CA THR A 70 -16.75 -10.71 1.49
C THR A 70 -17.97 -11.35 2.15
N LYS A 71 -17.75 -12.21 3.15
CA LYS A 71 -18.83 -12.87 3.89
C LYS A 71 -19.68 -11.86 4.67
N ILE A 72 -19.02 -10.98 5.45
CA ILE A 72 -19.75 -9.99 6.27
C ILE A 72 -20.51 -9.00 5.35
N ALA A 73 -19.90 -8.55 4.25
CA ALA A 73 -20.54 -7.62 3.32
C ALA A 73 -21.73 -8.26 2.58
N HIS A 74 -21.67 -9.56 2.29
CA HIS A 74 -22.80 -10.30 1.73
C HIS A 74 -23.98 -10.38 2.75
N ASP A 75 -23.69 -10.67 4.03
CA ASP A 75 -24.72 -10.89 5.04
C ASP A 75 -25.35 -9.57 5.56
N PHE A 76 -24.56 -8.50 5.68
CA PHE A 76 -24.96 -7.23 6.30
C PHE A 76 -25.05 -6.05 5.31
N GLY A 77 -24.56 -6.21 4.09
CA GLY A 77 -24.48 -5.18 3.08
C GLY A 77 -23.16 -4.39 3.13
N VAL A 78 -22.74 -3.89 1.97
CA VAL A 78 -21.43 -3.22 1.77
C VAL A 78 -21.31 -1.96 2.65
N ALA A 79 -22.27 -1.04 2.59
CA ALA A 79 -22.19 0.23 3.34
C ALA A 79 -22.16 0.03 4.86
N ARG A 80 -22.96 -0.90 5.40
CA ARG A 80 -22.98 -1.19 6.86
C ARG A 80 -21.64 -1.79 7.31
N THR A 81 -21.09 -2.71 6.52
CA THR A 81 -19.77 -3.31 6.78
C THR A 81 -18.67 -2.27 6.77
N MET A 82 -18.71 -1.32 5.82
CA MET A 82 -17.76 -0.20 5.77
C MET A 82 -17.89 0.72 7.00
N LEU A 83 -19.10 1.08 7.40
CA LEU A 83 -19.32 1.91 8.59
C LEU A 83 -18.80 1.21 9.87
N PHE A 84 -19.05 -0.08 10.00
CA PHE A 84 -18.49 -0.88 11.09
C PHE A 84 -16.96 -0.90 11.05
N ALA A 85 -16.36 -1.10 9.89
CA ALA A 85 -14.92 -1.10 9.71
C ALA A 85 -14.28 0.27 10.04
N VAL A 86 -14.94 1.39 9.69
CA VAL A 86 -14.50 2.74 10.09
C VAL A 86 -14.44 2.85 11.62
N VAL A 87 -15.50 2.45 12.31
CA VAL A 87 -15.57 2.53 13.79
C VAL A 87 -14.50 1.64 14.42
N VAL A 88 -14.38 0.38 13.98
CA VAL A 88 -13.37 -0.57 14.49
C VAL A 88 -11.96 -0.05 14.26
N SER A 89 -11.68 0.49 13.08
CA SER A 89 -10.37 1.07 12.76
C SER A 89 -10.03 2.26 13.66
N ALA A 90 -10.96 3.19 13.84
CA ALA A 90 -10.77 4.37 14.69
C ALA A 90 -10.59 3.99 16.17
N LEU A 91 -11.41 3.08 16.69
CA LEU A 91 -11.28 2.58 18.08
C LEU A 91 -9.96 1.84 18.27
N SER A 92 -9.56 0.99 17.33
CA SER A 92 -8.28 0.28 17.39
C SER A 92 -7.09 1.25 17.38
N ALA A 93 -7.17 2.32 16.59
CA ALA A 93 -6.14 3.38 16.58
C ALA A 93 -6.00 4.02 17.97
N LEU A 94 -7.10 4.33 18.65
CA LEU A 94 -7.07 4.87 20.01
C LEU A 94 -6.56 3.85 21.04
N CYS A 95 -6.90 2.56 20.89
CA CYS A 95 -6.47 1.51 21.79
C CYS A 95 -4.93 1.32 21.83
N PHE A 96 -4.20 1.66 20.76
CA PHE A 96 -2.74 1.61 20.79
C PHE A 96 -2.13 2.51 21.86
N TYR A 97 -2.74 3.67 22.13
CA TYR A 97 -2.27 4.57 23.18
C TYR A 97 -2.33 3.94 24.57
N PHE A 98 -3.37 3.16 24.86
CA PHE A 98 -3.59 2.50 26.15
C PHE A 98 -2.90 1.12 26.26
N ALA A 99 -2.26 0.66 25.20
CA ALA A 99 -1.59 -0.64 25.17
C ALA A 99 -0.15 -0.53 25.68
N ASP A 100 0.06 -0.76 26.98
CA ASP A 100 1.38 -0.69 27.61
C ASP A 100 2.26 -1.88 27.24
N ALA A 101 1.70 -3.09 27.26
CA ALA A 101 2.46 -4.30 26.97
C ALA A 101 2.61 -4.51 25.46
N PHE A 102 3.86 -4.78 25.02
CA PHE A 102 4.18 -4.96 23.60
C PHE A 102 3.35 -6.04 22.90
N TRP A 103 3.07 -7.16 23.57
CA TRP A 103 2.28 -8.25 22.98
C TRP A 103 0.82 -7.86 22.63
N MET A 104 0.27 -6.82 23.28
CA MET A 104 -1.07 -6.29 22.95
C MET A 104 -1.13 -5.64 21.57
N TRP A 105 0.03 -5.20 21.06
CA TRP A 105 0.13 -4.55 19.77
C TRP A 105 -0.12 -5.51 18.59
N PHE A 106 0.10 -6.80 18.77
CA PHE A 106 -0.15 -7.80 17.72
C PHE A 106 -1.63 -7.94 17.38
N PRO A 107 -2.53 -8.26 18.32
CA PRO A 107 -3.96 -8.31 18.04
C PRO A 107 -4.51 -6.95 17.61
N LEU A 108 -4.04 -5.84 18.21
CA LEU A 108 -4.46 -4.50 17.78
C LEU A 108 -4.08 -4.21 16.33
N ARG A 109 -2.88 -4.59 15.89
CA ARG A 109 -2.47 -4.48 14.48
C ARG A 109 -3.38 -5.30 13.57
N ILE A 110 -3.69 -6.54 13.95
CA ILE A 110 -4.57 -7.39 13.15
C ILE A 110 -5.96 -6.76 13.02
N VAL A 111 -6.54 -6.27 14.11
CA VAL A 111 -7.86 -5.64 14.09
C VAL A 111 -7.84 -4.33 13.29
N PHE A 112 -6.87 -3.45 13.53
CA PHE A 112 -6.73 -2.18 12.83
C PHE A 112 -6.54 -2.36 11.33
N HIS A 113 -5.55 -3.18 10.93
CA HIS A 113 -5.28 -3.41 9.51
C HIS A 113 -6.32 -4.30 8.83
N GLY A 114 -6.98 -5.19 9.56
CA GLY A 114 -8.13 -5.94 9.06
C GLY A 114 -9.31 -5.02 8.71
N ALA A 115 -9.61 -4.07 9.59
CA ALA A 115 -10.67 -3.08 9.35
C ALA A 115 -10.31 -2.12 8.20
N THR A 116 -9.07 -1.62 8.14
CA THR A 116 -8.63 -0.76 7.02
C THR A 116 -8.59 -1.51 5.69
N THR A 117 -8.21 -2.79 5.69
CA THR A 117 -8.27 -3.65 4.49
C THR A 117 -9.71 -3.90 4.04
N THR A 118 -10.64 -4.07 4.99
CA THR A 118 -12.08 -4.16 4.69
C THR A 118 -12.56 -2.90 3.98
N LEU A 119 -12.18 -1.71 4.47
CA LEU A 119 -12.50 -0.44 3.79
C LEU A 119 -11.90 -0.36 2.39
N PHE A 120 -10.65 -0.79 2.23
CA PHE A 120 -9.97 -0.84 0.94
C PHE A 120 -10.76 -1.71 -0.07
N ILE A 121 -11.02 -2.97 0.29
CA ILE A 121 -11.71 -3.94 -0.58
C ILE A 121 -13.11 -3.45 -0.96
N LEU A 122 -13.89 -2.98 -0.01
CA LEU A 122 -15.27 -2.60 -0.26
C LEU A 122 -15.40 -1.26 -0.98
N SER A 123 -14.50 -0.31 -0.74
CA SER A 123 -14.47 0.95 -1.51
C SER A 123 -14.06 0.72 -2.96
N GLU A 124 -13.09 -0.18 -3.21
CA GLU A 124 -12.69 -0.59 -4.55
C GLU A 124 -13.84 -1.33 -5.27
N TYR A 125 -14.52 -2.22 -4.58
CA TYR A 125 -15.72 -2.88 -5.11
C TYR A 125 -16.80 -1.87 -5.46
N TRP A 126 -17.15 -0.96 -4.53
CA TRP A 126 -18.18 0.05 -4.73
C TRP A 126 -17.90 0.94 -5.95
N ILE A 127 -16.67 1.48 -6.04
CA ILE A 127 -16.31 2.35 -7.17
C ILE A 127 -16.32 1.60 -8.51
N ASN A 128 -15.90 0.33 -8.53
CA ASN A 128 -15.92 -0.49 -9.74
C ASN A 128 -17.34 -0.79 -10.24
N MET A 129 -18.29 -0.97 -9.32
CA MET A 129 -19.70 -1.24 -9.66
C MET A 129 -20.46 0.01 -10.13
N THR A 130 -20.10 1.19 -9.58
CA THR A 130 -20.84 2.44 -9.87
C THR A 130 -20.18 3.31 -10.94
N ALA A 131 -18.94 3.01 -11.36
CA ALA A 131 -18.24 3.78 -12.38
C ALA A 131 -18.86 3.59 -13.77
N PRO A 132 -19.33 4.69 -14.44
CA PRO A 132 -19.90 4.61 -15.79
C PRO A 132 -18.87 4.06 -16.78
N PRO A 133 -19.25 3.14 -17.70
CA PRO A 133 -18.30 2.48 -18.62
C PRO A 133 -17.44 3.46 -19.42
N LYS A 134 -18.01 4.56 -19.90
CA LYS A 134 -17.30 5.58 -20.69
C LYS A 134 -16.34 6.45 -19.89
N LYS A 135 -16.52 6.56 -18.55
CA LYS A 135 -15.72 7.40 -17.65
C LYS A 135 -14.96 6.58 -16.60
N ARG A 136 -14.99 5.25 -16.72
CA ARG A 136 -14.44 4.33 -15.72
C ARG A 136 -12.96 4.61 -15.44
N GLY A 137 -12.14 4.86 -16.44
CA GLY A 137 -10.72 5.19 -16.27
C GLY A 137 -10.50 6.47 -15.47
N MET A 138 -11.29 7.53 -15.75
CA MET A 138 -11.23 8.79 -15.01
C MET A 138 -11.63 8.58 -13.53
N VAL A 139 -12.74 7.88 -13.29
CA VAL A 139 -13.27 7.61 -11.95
C VAL A 139 -12.28 6.80 -11.11
N LEU A 140 -11.71 5.73 -11.67
CA LEU A 140 -10.68 4.93 -11.00
C LEU A 140 -9.38 5.71 -10.81
N GLY A 141 -9.03 6.62 -11.73
CA GLY A 141 -7.90 7.53 -11.57
C GLY A 141 -8.06 8.48 -10.39
N ILE A 142 -9.25 9.09 -10.22
CA ILE A 142 -9.56 9.94 -9.06
C ILE A 142 -9.51 9.13 -7.76
N TYR A 143 -10.06 7.92 -7.75
CA TYR A 143 -10.00 7.01 -6.61
C TYR A 143 -8.56 6.67 -6.21
N ALA A 144 -7.72 6.30 -7.16
CA ALA A 144 -6.30 6.01 -6.92
C ALA A 144 -5.53 7.25 -6.43
N THR A 145 -5.88 8.44 -6.94
CA THR A 145 -5.33 9.71 -6.45
C THR A 145 -5.72 9.96 -4.99
N GLY A 146 -6.96 9.65 -4.59
CA GLY A 146 -7.41 9.73 -3.19
C GLY A 146 -6.55 8.89 -2.25
N LEU A 147 -6.21 7.66 -2.64
CA LEU A 147 -5.29 6.80 -1.89
C LEU A 147 -3.89 7.41 -1.79
N ALA A 148 -3.33 7.87 -2.91
CA ALA A 148 -1.98 8.45 -2.97
C ALA A 148 -1.87 9.74 -2.13
N VAL A 149 -2.88 10.59 -2.18
CA VAL A 149 -2.99 11.78 -1.31
C VAL A 149 -3.01 11.37 0.16
N GLY A 150 -3.79 10.35 0.52
CA GLY A 150 -3.82 9.80 1.88
C GLY A 150 -2.44 9.35 2.36
N PHE A 151 -1.71 8.62 1.52
CA PHE A 151 -0.34 8.18 1.82
C PHE A 151 0.66 9.33 2.00
N ALA A 152 0.48 10.46 1.32
CA ALA A 152 1.33 11.64 1.50
C ALA A 152 0.90 12.48 2.73
N VAL A 153 -0.41 12.61 2.96
CA VAL A 153 -0.97 13.39 4.08
C VAL A 153 -0.72 12.70 5.42
N GLY A 154 -0.73 11.35 5.48
CA GLY A 154 -0.48 10.61 6.71
C GLY A 154 0.84 10.98 7.39
N PRO A 155 1.99 10.85 6.74
CA PRO A 155 3.28 11.27 7.29
C PRO A 155 3.38 12.77 7.52
N LEU A 156 2.73 13.60 6.70
CA LEU A 156 2.65 15.05 6.93
C LEU A 156 1.95 15.37 8.27
N LEU A 157 0.83 14.69 8.56
CA LEU A 157 0.17 14.82 9.86
C LEU A 157 1.11 14.36 10.99
N PHE A 158 1.81 13.25 10.82
CA PHE A 158 2.80 12.79 11.79
C PHE A 158 3.88 13.83 12.04
N SER A 159 4.39 14.51 11.02
CA SER A 159 5.40 15.57 11.17
C SER A 159 4.92 16.76 12.02
N VAL A 160 3.60 17.02 12.06
CA VAL A 160 3.00 18.12 12.79
C VAL A 160 2.58 17.72 14.21
N VAL A 161 1.96 16.53 14.36
CA VAL A 161 1.41 16.08 15.65
C VAL A 161 2.44 15.35 16.52
N GLY A 162 3.54 14.85 15.91
CA GLY A 162 4.58 14.08 16.61
C GLY A 162 4.12 12.70 17.04
N SER A 163 4.88 12.06 17.93
CA SER A 163 4.64 10.72 18.48
C SER A 163 4.25 10.72 19.96
N GLU A 164 4.13 11.90 20.59
CA GLU A 164 3.91 12.00 22.04
C GLU A 164 2.44 12.14 22.41
N GLY A 165 2.07 11.52 23.52
CA GLY A 165 0.73 11.61 24.09
C GLY A 165 -0.35 10.95 23.23
N ILE A 166 -1.59 11.32 23.47
CA ILE A 166 -2.77 10.76 22.80
C ILE A 166 -3.11 11.47 21.49
N LEU A 167 -2.57 12.69 21.26
CA LEU A 167 -2.95 13.55 20.15
C LEU A 167 -2.84 12.89 18.77
N PRO A 168 -1.72 12.20 18.39
CA PRO A 168 -1.61 11.57 17.07
C PRO A 168 -2.67 10.47 16.85
N PHE A 169 -3.05 9.76 17.91
CA PHE A 169 -4.09 8.74 17.85
C PHE A 169 -5.48 9.33 17.67
N ILE A 170 -5.78 10.44 18.36
CA ILE A 170 -7.06 11.17 18.20
C ILE A 170 -7.18 11.74 16.79
N VAL A 171 -6.12 12.36 16.27
CA VAL A 171 -6.12 12.94 14.93
C VAL A 171 -6.32 11.83 13.88
N GLY A 172 -5.61 10.73 14.00
CA GLY A 172 -5.77 9.58 13.10
C GLY A 172 -7.19 9.00 13.17
N ALA A 173 -7.71 8.74 14.35
CA ALA A 173 -9.05 8.23 14.57
C ALA A 173 -10.14 9.18 14.04
N ALA A 174 -9.99 10.49 14.27
CA ALA A 174 -10.94 11.50 13.80
C ALA A 174 -11.01 11.53 12.27
N ILE A 175 -9.87 11.49 11.58
CA ILE A 175 -9.83 11.47 10.11
C ILE A 175 -10.48 10.20 9.56
N ILE A 176 -10.22 9.05 10.18
CA ILE A 176 -10.87 7.79 9.79
C ILE A 176 -12.39 7.90 9.99
N LEU A 177 -12.84 8.45 11.13
CA LEU A 177 -14.27 8.62 11.42
C LEU A 177 -14.96 9.59 10.46
N LEU A 178 -14.28 10.62 9.96
CA LEU A 178 -14.84 11.55 8.97
C LEU A 178 -15.29 10.84 7.69
N ALA A 179 -14.64 9.73 7.32
CA ALA A 179 -15.07 8.93 6.16
C ALA A 179 -16.45 8.25 6.37
N ALA A 180 -16.89 8.08 7.62
CA ALA A 180 -18.22 7.54 7.90
C ALA A 180 -19.35 8.44 7.36
N ILE A 181 -19.16 9.77 7.32
CA ILE A 181 -20.19 10.74 6.90
C ILE A 181 -20.63 10.47 5.45
N PRO A 182 -19.75 10.53 4.43
CA PRO A 182 -20.17 10.27 3.06
C PRO A 182 -20.61 8.82 2.83
N ILE A 183 -20.02 7.83 3.51
CA ILE A 183 -20.48 6.44 3.43
C ILE A 183 -21.92 6.31 3.92
N PHE A 184 -22.24 6.94 5.06
CA PHE A 184 -23.59 6.94 5.62
C PHE A 184 -24.60 7.65 4.72
N MET A 185 -24.21 8.77 4.13
CA MET A 185 -25.07 9.54 3.20
C MET A 185 -25.38 8.74 1.93
N ALA A 186 -24.40 8.00 1.41
CA ALA A 186 -24.54 7.20 0.20
C ALA A 186 -25.04 5.76 0.44
N ARG A 187 -25.41 5.39 1.66
CA ARG A 187 -25.76 4.01 2.02
C ARG A 187 -26.92 3.41 1.19
N GLY A 188 -27.83 4.25 0.71
CA GLY A 188 -28.95 3.83 -0.16
C GLY A 188 -28.54 3.47 -1.59
N GLU A 189 -27.31 3.85 -2.01
CA GLU A 189 -26.74 3.56 -3.32
C GLU A 189 -25.69 2.45 -3.26
N SER A 190 -25.57 1.78 -2.11
CA SER A 190 -24.60 0.72 -1.89
C SER A 190 -24.87 -0.49 -2.80
N PRO A 191 -23.85 -0.98 -3.55
CA PRO A 191 -24.02 -2.17 -4.38
C PRO A 191 -24.25 -3.42 -3.54
N GLU A 192 -25.02 -4.37 -4.08
CA GLU A 192 -25.17 -5.71 -3.54
C GLU A 192 -24.00 -6.59 -3.98
N LEU A 193 -23.61 -7.55 -3.15
CA LEU A 193 -22.45 -8.42 -3.38
C LEU A 193 -22.94 -9.82 -3.74
N ASP A 194 -22.97 -10.14 -5.05
CA ASP A 194 -23.56 -11.37 -5.58
C ASP A 194 -22.57 -12.52 -5.81
N GLU A 195 -21.24 -12.27 -5.83
CA GLU A 195 -20.28 -13.28 -6.28
C GLU A 195 -19.37 -13.82 -5.15
N ARG A 196 -19.20 -15.14 -5.12
CA ARG A 196 -18.20 -15.83 -4.29
C ARG A 196 -16.86 -15.93 -5.01
N PRO A 197 -15.72 -15.64 -4.35
CA PRO A 197 -14.40 -15.73 -4.96
C PRO A 197 -14.05 -17.15 -5.41
N ASN A 198 -13.39 -17.29 -6.57
CA ASN A 198 -12.90 -18.56 -7.09
C ASN A 198 -11.52 -18.89 -6.49
N HIS A 199 -11.34 -20.13 -5.97
CA HIS A 199 -10.21 -20.54 -5.11
C HIS A 199 -8.91 -20.98 -5.82
N HIS A 200 -8.82 -20.95 -7.15
CA HIS A 200 -7.67 -21.55 -7.88
C HIS A 200 -6.61 -20.56 -8.37
N PHE A 201 -6.34 -19.48 -7.64
CA PHE A 201 -5.43 -18.40 -8.10
C PHE A 201 -3.93 -18.71 -7.96
N VAL A 202 -3.52 -19.61 -7.05
CA VAL A 202 -2.09 -19.86 -6.74
C VAL A 202 -1.27 -20.31 -7.97
N ARG A 203 -1.89 -21.03 -8.91
CA ARG A 203 -1.25 -21.43 -10.17
C ARG A 203 -0.70 -20.24 -10.97
N TYR A 204 -1.38 -19.09 -10.91
CA TYR A 204 -1.02 -17.90 -11.67
C TYR A 204 0.23 -17.19 -11.14
N VAL A 205 0.64 -17.44 -9.90
CA VAL A 205 1.93 -16.96 -9.36
C VAL A 205 3.08 -17.43 -10.27
N TRP A 206 3.03 -18.70 -10.72
CA TRP A 206 4.04 -19.31 -11.58
C TRP A 206 3.83 -19.05 -13.08
N LEU A 207 2.61 -18.75 -13.49
CA LEU A 207 2.29 -18.47 -14.89
C LEU A 207 2.79 -17.09 -15.33
N VAL A 208 2.73 -16.08 -14.46
CA VAL A 208 3.19 -14.70 -14.69
C VAL A 208 4.21 -14.24 -13.65
N PRO A 209 5.33 -14.95 -13.50
CA PRO A 209 6.25 -14.79 -12.37
C PRO A 209 6.91 -13.41 -12.32
N MET A 210 7.09 -12.70 -13.45
CA MET A 210 7.65 -11.36 -13.44
C MET A 210 6.69 -10.34 -12.83
N ALA A 211 5.38 -10.48 -13.06
CA ALA A 211 4.38 -9.63 -12.41
C ALA A 211 4.25 -9.98 -10.92
N SER A 212 4.17 -11.28 -10.59
CA SER A 212 4.07 -11.77 -9.21
C SER A 212 5.27 -11.34 -8.36
N ALA A 213 6.50 -11.45 -8.91
CA ALA A 213 7.71 -10.99 -8.25
C ALA A 213 7.74 -9.46 -8.09
N ALA A 214 7.25 -8.69 -9.07
CA ALA A 214 7.16 -7.23 -8.95
C ALA A 214 6.21 -6.82 -7.81
N ALA A 215 5.06 -7.51 -7.68
CA ALA A 215 4.13 -7.27 -6.58
C ALA A 215 4.74 -7.61 -5.21
N PHE A 216 5.45 -8.74 -5.11
CA PHE A 216 6.15 -9.14 -3.89
C PHE A 216 7.22 -8.13 -3.49
N VAL A 217 8.09 -7.72 -4.42
CA VAL A 217 9.15 -6.71 -4.15
C VAL A 217 8.53 -5.38 -3.77
N PHE A 218 7.51 -4.93 -4.50
CA PHE A 218 6.81 -3.69 -4.16
C PHE A 218 6.23 -3.75 -2.74
N GLY A 219 5.51 -4.82 -2.39
CA GLY A 219 4.95 -5.00 -1.04
C GLY A 219 6.03 -5.01 0.05
N SER A 220 7.15 -5.70 -0.20
CA SER A 220 8.27 -5.78 0.75
C SER A 220 8.91 -4.41 0.98
N VAL A 221 9.20 -3.69 -0.09
CA VAL A 221 9.87 -2.38 -0.03
C VAL A 221 8.94 -1.31 0.52
N GLN A 222 7.68 -1.30 0.13
CA GLN A 222 6.70 -0.34 0.63
C GLN A 222 6.45 -0.51 2.13
N ALA A 223 6.13 -1.74 2.57
CA ALA A 223 5.82 -1.98 3.98
C ALA A 223 7.06 -1.85 4.87
N GLY A 224 8.21 -2.41 4.44
CA GLY A 224 9.48 -2.27 5.15
C GLY A 224 9.94 -0.82 5.21
N GLY A 225 9.85 -0.10 4.09
CA GLY A 225 10.20 1.31 3.99
C GLY A 225 9.33 2.18 4.89
N LEU A 226 8.00 2.13 4.74
CA LEU A 226 7.10 2.97 5.55
C LEU A 226 7.21 2.68 7.05
N SER A 227 7.45 1.43 7.44
CA SER A 227 7.54 1.07 8.86
C SER A 227 8.88 1.42 9.49
N LEU A 228 9.99 1.11 8.82
CA LEU A 228 11.33 1.20 9.44
C LEU A 228 12.12 2.45 9.01
N PHE A 229 11.73 3.14 7.93
CA PHE A 229 12.40 4.37 7.49
C PHE A 229 12.46 5.47 8.57
N PRO A 230 11.40 5.73 9.36
CA PRO A 230 11.48 6.74 10.42
C PRO A 230 12.54 6.38 11.47
N ILE A 231 12.67 5.10 11.80
CA ILE A 231 13.70 4.60 12.72
C ILE A 231 15.10 4.78 12.10
N TYR A 232 15.26 4.40 10.84
CA TYR A 232 16.49 4.63 10.08
C TYR A 232 16.87 6.12 10.12
N ALA A 233 15.96 6.99 9.73
CA ALA A 233 16.21 8.43 9.63
C ALA A 233 16.54 9.06 10.99
N THR A 234 15.86 8.65 12.08
CA THR A 234 16.16 9.17 13.42
C THR A 234 17.51 8.68 13.95
N ARG A 235 17.92 7.46 13.62
CA ARG A 235 19.27 6.93 13.98
C ARG A 235 20.38 7.65 13.17
N GLU A 236 20.08 8.13 11.96
CA GLU A 236 20.98 8.95 11.15
C GLU A 236 20.97 10.45 11.54
N GLY A 237 20.27 10.83 12.62
CA GLY A 237 20.32 12.17 13.20
C GLY A 237 19.20 13.12 12.75
N PHE A 238 18.25 12.70 11.92
CA PHE A 238 17.07 13.50 11.63
C PHE A 238 16.09 13.45 12.81
N ASN A 239 15.41 14.55 13.08
CA ASN A 239 14.29 14.51 14.03
C ASN A 239 13.05 13.83 13.42
N GLU A 240 12.08 13.45 14.27
CA GLU A 240 10.87 12.73 13.82
C GLU A 240 10.06 13.48 12.76
N SER A 241 9.98 14.81 12.89
CA SER A 241 9.27 15.67 11.92
C SER A 241 9.98 15.63 10.55
N GLN A 242 11.31 15.72 10.54
CA GLN A 242 12.11 15.62 9.32
C GLN A 242 11.98 14.24 8.67
N ALA A 243 12.01 13.17 9.45
CA ALA A 243 11.82 11.80 8.97
C ALA A 243 10.41 11.62 8.36
N ALA A 244 9.38 12.15 8.99
CA ALA A 244 8.01 12.11 8.50
C ALA A 244 7.83 12.93 7.21
N LEU A 245 8.45 14.11 7.11
CA LEU A 245 8.43 14.92 5.89
C LEU A 245 9.13 14.22 4.73
N LEU A 246 10.20 13.46 4.97
CA LEU A 246 10.84 12.65 3.94
C LEU A 246 9.90 11.57 3.38
N LEU A 247 9.09 10.93 4.22
CA LEU A 247 8.05 10.01 3.77
C LEU A 247 6.94 10.73 2.98
N THR A 248 6.59 11.96 3.38
CA THR A 248 5.66 12.80 2.62
C THR A 248 6.19 13.09 1.21
N VAL A 249 7.45 13.47 1.11
CA VAL A 249 8.13 13.72 -0.18
C VAL A 249 8.13 12.46 -1.05
N MET A 250 8.40 11.29 -0.45
CA MET A 250 8.31 10.00 -1.15
C MET A 250 6.88 9.74 -1.67
N GLY A 251 5.85 10.03 -0.87
CA GLY A 251 4.45 9.92 -1.26
C GLY A 251 4.07 10.86 -2.41
N ILE A 252 4.59 12.10 -2.40
CA ILE A 252 4.43 13.06 -3.50
C ILE A 252 5.10 12.52 -4.77
N GLY A 253 6.30 11.96 -4.65
CA GLY A 253 6.98 11.30 -5.76
C GLY A 253 6.14 10.18 -6.37
N ASN A 254 5.56 9.32 -5.53
CA ASN A 254 4.63 8.29 -5.98
C ASN A 254 3.48 8.91 -6.81
N MET A 255 2.84 9.94 -6.32
CA MET A 255 1.71 10.58 -6.99
C MET A 255 2.13 11.23 -8.34
N VAL A 256 3.23 11.97 -8.35
CA VAL A 256 3.69 12.73 -9.54
C VAL A 256 4.18 11.82 -10.66
N PHE A 257 4.93 10.76 -10.32
CA PHE A 257 5.53 9.88 -11.33
C PHE A 257 4.59 8.77 -11.83
N GLN A 258 3.44 8.55 -11.18
CA GLN A 258 2.49 7.49 -11.56
C GLN A 258 2.04 7.62 -13.02
N ILE A 259 1.65 8.82 -13.45
CA ILE A 259 1.20 9.08 -14.84
C ILE A 259 2.35 8.95 -15.85
N PRO A 260 3.51 9.62 -15.69
CA PRO A 260 4.65 9.44 -16.57
C PRO A 260 5.08 7.99 -16.75
N ILE A 261 5.11 7.22 -15.66
CA ILE A 261 5.49 5.80 -15.69
C ILE A 261 4.45 4.98 -16.45
N GLY A 262 3.16 5.24 -16.24
CA GLY A 262 2.08 4.60 -16.98
C GLY A 262 2.21 4.83 -18.49
N LEU A 263 2.37 6.09 -18.90
CA LEU A 263 2.57 6.47 -20.31
C LEU A 263 3.85 5.84 -20.93
N LEU A 264 4.93 5.78 -20.16
CA LEU A 264 6.16 5.12 -20.60
C LEU A 264 5.94 3.61 -20.78
N SER A 265 5.25 2.98 -19.84
CA SER A 265 4.89 1.56 -19.91
C SER A 265 4.07 1.20 -21.16
N ASP A 266 3.17 2.09 -21.60
CA ASP A 266 2.36 1.89 -22.80
C ASP A 266 3.16 1.97 -24.09
N ARG A 267 4.26 2.74 -24.10
CA ARG A 267 5.17 2.88 -25.26
C ARG A 267 6.22 1.77 -25.34
N MET A 268 6.50 1.09 -24.23
CA MET A 268 7.54 0.05 -24.20
C MET A 268 7.03 -1.28 -24.76
N LYS A 269 7.80 -1.88 -25.67
CA LYS A 269 7.52 -3.22 -26.26
C LYS A 269 7.64 -4.34 -25.22
N ASP A 270 8.59 -4.25 -24.30
CA ASP A 270 8.78 -5.25 -23.22
C ASP A 270 8.77 -4.59 -21.84
N ARG A 271 7.62 -4.70 -21.18
CA ARG A 271 7.41 -4.21 -19.81
C ARG A 271 8.31 -4.88 -18.77
N ARG A 272 8.84 -6.08 -19.04
CA ARG A 272 9.76 -6.78 -18.14
C ARG A 272 11.09 -6.07 -18.03
N THR A 273 11.61 -5.56 -19.15
CA THR A 273 12.83 -4.74 -19.16
C THR A 273 12.62 -3.47 -18.36
N MET A 274 11.45 -2.83 -18.49
CA MET A 274 11.12 -1.65 -17.69
C MET A 274 11.12 -1.99 -16.18
N LEU A 275 10.47 -3.07 -15.77
CA LEU A 275 10.46 -3.52 -14.39
C LEU A 275 11.88 -3.82 -13.86
N ALA A 276 12.74 -4.44 -14.69
CA ALA A 276 14.12 -4.71 -14.32
C ALA A 276 14.96 -3.42 -14.17
N LEU A 277 14.76 -2.44 -15.05
CA LEU A 277 15.42 -1.13 -14.94
C LEU A 277 14.94 -0.37 -13.69
N MET A 278 13.66 -0.43 -13.37
CA MET A 278 13.11 0.16 -12.14
C MET A 278 13.68 -0.52 -10.89
N ALA A 279 13.78 -1.85 -10.90
CA ALA A 279 14.40 -2.59 -9.81
C ALA A 279 15.89 -2.27 -9.68
N PHE A 280 16.63 -2.15 -10.79
CA PHE A 280 18.03 -1.75 -10.77
C PHE A 280 18.20 -0.33 -10.22
N ALA A 281 17.38 0.63 -10.66
CA ALA A 281 17.35 1.96 -10.08
C ALA A 281 16.96 1.95 -8.59
N GLY A 282 16.08 1.03 -8.19
CA GLY A 282 15.75 0.75 -6.79
C GLY A 282 16.98 0.33 -5.98
N VAL A 283 17.80 -0.61 -6.48
CA VAL A 283 19.09 -0.99 -5.86
C VAL A 283 20.00 0.21 -5.72
N CYS A 284 20.21 0.96 -6.80
CA CYS A 284 21.08 2.13 -6.78
C CYS A 284 20.61 3.19 -5.79
N GLY A 285 19.30 3.47 -5.75
CA GLY A 285 18.72 4.47 -4.85
C GLY A 285 18.83 4.07 -3.39
N THR A 286 18.55 2.80 -3.06
CA THR A 286 18.68 2.32 -1.67
C THR A 286 20.13 2.32 -1.19
N LEU A 287 21.09 1.91 -2.03
CA LEU A 287 22.52 1.92 -1.68
C LEU A 287 23.11 3.34 -1.66
N ALA A 288 22.51 4.29 -2.38
CA ALA A 288 22.91 5.70 -2.32
C ALA A 288 22.40 6.39 -1.05
N LEU A 289 21.34 5.89 -0.43
CA LEU A 289 20.71 6.52 0.73
C LEU A 289 21.68 6.79 1.89
N PRO A 290 22.50 5.82 2.37
CA PRO A 290 23.46 6.07 3.45
C PRO A 290 24.52 7.11 3.12
N LEU A 291 24.81 7.33 1.83
CA LEU A 291 25.82 8.30 1.36
C LEU A 291 25.30 9.75 1.33
N LEU A 292 23.99 9.93 1.52
CA LEU A 292 23.32 11.23 1.36
C LEU A 292 22.72 11.74 2.70
N VAL A 293 22.83 10.97 3.77
CA VAL A 293 22.19 11.29 5.07
C VAL A 293 22.67 12.60 5.70
N ASP A 294 23.85 13.10 5.33
CA ASP A 294 24.34 14.40 5.80
C ASP A 294 23.49 15.60 5.30
N SER A 295 22.64 15.38 4.28
CA SER A 295 21.81 16.44 3.70
C SER A 295 20.36 16.00 3.55
N TRP A 296 19.46 16.60 4.33
CA TRP A 296 18.02 16.36 4.22
C TRP A 296 17.49 16.59 2.80
N ILE A 297 18.01 17.63 2.10
CA ILE A 297 17.59 17.99 0.74
C ILE A 297 17.96 16.88 -0.26
N LEU A 298 19.17 16.31 -0.14
CA LEU A 298 19.61 15.23 -1.04
C LEU A 298 18.80 13.95 -0.79
N VAL A 299 18.53 13.62 0.46
CA VAL A 299 17.65 12.49 0.82
C VAL A 299 16.24 12.73 0.29
N ALA A 300 15.69 13.93 0.45
CA ALA A 300 14.37 14.30 -0.07
C ALA A 300 14.31 14.18 -1.60
N ALA A 301 15.32 14.68 -2.32
CA ALA A 301 15.40 14.55 -3.78
C ALA A 301 15.48 13.07 -4.19
N LEU A 302 16.32 12.27 -3.53
CA LEU A 302 16.41 10.84 -3.77
C LEU A 302 15.04 10.16 -3.57
N LEU A 303 14.38 10.39 -2.43
CA LEU A 303 13.10 9.77 -2.09
C LEU A 303 11.96 10.21 -3.00
N LEU A 304 11.98 11.44 -3.52
CA LEU A 304 11.01 11.91 -4.51
C LEU A 304 11.04 11.04 -5.77
N PHE A 305 12.22 10.84 -6.34
CA PHE A 305 12.39 10.02 -7.55
C PHE A 305 12.20 8.53 -7.25
N TRP A 306 12.76 8.05 -6.14
CA TRP A 306 12.69 6.66 -5.73
C TRP A 306 11.25 6.24 -5.40
N GLY A 307 10.47 7.08 -4.72
CA GLY A 307 9.06 6.83 -4.43
C GLY A 307 8.23 6.61 -5.69
N GLY A 308 8.47 7.42 -6.73
CA GLY A 308 7.84 7.24 -8.03
C GLY A 308 8.24 5.93 -8.70
N LEU A 309 9.54 5.61 -8.73
CA LEU A 309 10.05 4.37 -9.32
C LEU A 309 9.49 3.12 -8.64
N VAL A 310 9.48 3.10 -7.30
CA VAL A 310 8.99 1.95 -6.53
C VAL A 310 7.51 1.69 -6.79
N SER A 311 6.67 2.74 -6.74
CA SER A 311 5.24 2.59 -7.01
C SER A 311 4.95 2.17 -8.45
N GLY A 312 5.80 2.60 -9.38
CA GLY A 312 5.74 2.20 -10.78
C GLY A 312 5.90 0.68 -10.98
N MET A 313 6.64 -0.02 -10.13
CA MET A 313 6.77 -1.48 -10.21
C MET A 313 5.41 -2.18 -10.05
N TYR A 314 4.55 -1.70 -9.17
CA TYR A 314 3.20 -2.22 -9.01
C TYR A 314 2.36 -1.97 -10.27
N THR A 315 2.34 -0.73 -10.73
CA THR A 315 1.54 -0.31 -11.90
C THR A 315 1.98 -1.02 -13.18
N VAL A 316 3.28 -1.08 -13.44
CA VAL A 316 3.82 -1.77 -14.63
C VAL A 316 3.64 -3.28 -14.52
N GLY A 317 3.79 -3.85 -13.31
CA GLY A 317 3.52 -5.27 -13.04
C GLY A 317 2.06 -5.65 -13.35
N LEU A 318 1.11 -4.85 -12.88
CA LEU A 318 -0.32 -5.04 -13.13
C LEU A 318 -0.67 -4.87 -14.62
N THR A 319 -0.09 -3.86 -15.29
CA THR A 319 -0.26 -3.65 -16.73
C THR A 319 0.32 -4.80 -17.55
N HIS A 320 1.48 -5.35 -17.12
CA HIS A 320 2.08 -6.53 -17.74
C HIS A 320 1.17 -7.76 -17.64
N LEU A 321 0.53 -7.96 -16.48
CA LEU A 321 -0.45 -9.02 -16.26
C LEU A 321 -1.64 -8.88 -17.21
N GLY A 322 -2.28 -7.70 -17.25
CA GLY A 322 -3.44 -7.40 -18.10
C GLY A 322 -3.18 -7.51 -19.60
N SER A 323 -1.91 -7.35 -20.04
CA SER A 323 -1.54 -7.51 -21.44
C SER A 323 -1.43 -8.97 -21.90
N ARG A 324 -1.39 -9.93 -20.97
CA ARG A 324 -1.17 -11.35 -21.27
C ARG A 324 -2.38 -12.24 -21.06
N LEU A 325 -3.28 -11.83 -20.17
CA LEU A 325 -4.41 -12.62 -19.73
C LEU A 325 -5.71 -11.85 -19.92
N LYS A 326 -6.81 -12.55 -20.13
CA LYS A 326 -8.14 -11.98 -20.35
C LYS A 326 -9.20 -12.79 -19.59
N GLY A 327 -10.36 -12.19 -19.34
CA GLY A 327 -11.50 -12.89 -18.73
C GLY A 327 -11.18 -13.45 -17.35
N ALA A 328 -11.65 -14.66 -17.06
CA ALA A 328 -11.48 -15.33 -15.77
C ALA A 328 -10.01 -15.55 -15.39
N ASP A 329 -9.13 -15.80 -16.38
CA ASP A 329 -7.69 -15.96 -16.14
C ASP A 329 -7.05 -14.68 -15.63
N LEU A 330 -7.48 -13.51 -16.12
CA LEU A 330 -6.99 -12.22 -15.65
C LEU A 330 -7.43 -11.95 -14.20
N VAL A 331 -8.66 -12.30 -13.85
CA VAL A 331 -9.18 -12.16 -12.48
C VAL A 331 -8.38 -13.03 -11.51
N ALA A 332 -8.16 -14.30 -11.85
CA ALA A 332 -7.38 -15.22 -11.02
C ALA A 332 -5.91 -14.79 -10.90
N ALA A 333 -5.31 -14.29 -11.98
CA ALA A 333 -3.94 -13.77 -11.96
C ALA A 333 -3.81 -12.47 -11.16
N ASN A 334 -4.83 -11.61 -11.16
CA ASN A 334 -4.86 -10.42 -10.29
C ASN A 334 -4.94 -10.81 -8.82
N ALA A 335 -5.72 -11.83 -8.47
CA ALA A 335 -5.75 -12.37 -7.11
C ALA A 335 -4.38 -12.92 -6.68
N ALA A 336 -3.66 -13.62 -7.59
CA ALA A 336 -2.30 -14.08 -7.34
C ALA A 336 -1.31 -12.92 -7.15
N PHE A 337 -1.46 -11.84 -7.92
CA PHE A 337 -0.66 -10.62 -7.82
C PHE A 337 -0.84 -9.94 -6.46
N ILE A 338 -2.09 -9.77 -6.02
CA ILE A 338 -2.43 -9.19 -4.71
C ILE A 338 -1.92 -10.09 -3.57
N PHE A 339 -2.02 -11.42 -3.72
CA PHE A 339 -1.46 -12.36 -2.76
C PHE A 339 0.06 -12.21 -2.63
N CYS A 340 0.80 -12.11 -3.74
CA CYS A 340 2.24 -11.87 -3.72
C CYS A 340 2.60 -10.51 -3.07
N TYR A 341 1.81 -9.47 -3.33
CA TYR A 341 1.94 -8.19 -2.64
C TYR A 341 1.78 -8.35 -1.12
N ALA A 342 0.74 -9.04 -0.66
CA ALA A 342 0.51 -9.30 0.77
C ALA A 342 1.65 -10.11 1.40
N MET A 343 2.19 -11.12 0.70
CA MET A 343 3.39 -11.85 1.15
C MET A 343 4.61 -10.93 1.28
N GLY A 344 4.76 -9.97 0.36
CA GLY A 344 5.78 -8.94 0.44
C GLY A 344 5.62 -8.05 1.68
N THR A 345 4.39 -7.62 1.98
CA THR A 345 4.12 -6.79 3.18
C THR A 345 4.39 -7.53 4.50
N ILE A 346 4.39 -8.87 4.48
CA ILE A 346 4.84 -9.68 5.62
C ILE A 346 6.36 -9.77 5.67
N ALA A 347 7.00 -10.09 4.54
CA ALA A 347 8.44 -10.34 4.49
C ALA A 347 9.30 -9.08 4.67
N GLY A 348 8.84 -7.94 4.10
CA GLY A 348 9.60 -6.69 4.04
C GLY A 348 9.98 -6.14 5.41
N PRO A 349 9.01 -5.80 6.29
CA PRO A 349 9.34 -5.23 7.59
C PRO A 349 10.20 -6.15 8.46
N GLN A 350 9.98 -7.46 8.39
CA GLN A 350 10.79 -8.44 9.12
C GLN A 350 12.24 -8.46 8.63
N ALA A 351 12.44 -8.55 7.32
CA ALA A 351 13.79 -8.58 6.73
C ALA A 351 14.56 -7.29 7.02
N VAL A 352 13.90 -6.13 6.90
CA VAL A 352 14.50 -4.83 7.22
C VAL A 352 14.84 -4.74 8.70
N GLY A 353 13.92 -5.12 9.59
CA GLY A 353 14.14 -5.09 11.04
C GLY A 353 15.30 -5.99 11.46
N ILE A 354 15.35 -7.24 10.96
CA ILE A 354 16.46 -8.17 11.21
C ILE A 354 17.79 -7.59 10.71
N SER A 355 17.79 -7.05 9.49
CA SER A 355 18.99 -6.46 8.90
C SER A 355 19.50 -5.26 9.70
N MET A 356 18.60 -4.42 10.23
CA MET A 356 18.97 -3.27 11.08
C MET A 356 19.54 -3.71 12.44
N ASP A 357 19.05 -4.79 13.03
CA ASP A 357 19.60 -5.29 14.31
C ASP A 357 20.94 -5.99 14.12
N VAL A 358 21.18 -6.66 12.98
CA VAL A 358 22.43 -7.41 12.70
C VAL A 358 23.52 -6.51 12.13
N ALA A 359 23.17 -5.63 11.21
CA ALA A 359 24.12 -4.83 10.42
C ALA A 359 24.10 -3.32 10.78
N GLY A 360 23.39 -2.95 11.85
CA GLY A 360 23.24 -1.54 12.24
C GLY A 360 22.28 -0.79 11.31
N THR A 361 22.34 0.54 11.36
CA THR A 361 21.41 1.42 10.65
C THR A 361 21.40 1.17 9.14
N ASP A 362 22.57 0.94 8.53
CA ASP A 362 22.71 0.65 7.10
C ASP A 362 21.96 -0.62 6.65
N GLY A 363 21.67 -1.52 7.60
CA GLY A 363 20.85 -2.72 7.35
C GLY A 363 19.51 -2.41 6.72
N PHE A 364 18.96 -1.20 6.95
CA PHE A 364 17.76 -0.71 6.26
C PHE A 364 17.95 -0.70 4.74
N ALA A 365 19.00 -0.02 4.28
CA ALA A 365 19.30 0.11 2.85
C ALA A 365 19.67 -1.23 2.22
N TRP A 366 20.44 -2.07 2.93
CA TRP A 366 20.87 -3.38 2.41
C TRP A 366 19.71 -4.35 2.25
N ALA A 367 18.78 -4.42 3.19
CA ALA A 367 17.61 -5.29 3.08
C ALA A 367 16.73 -4.90 1.89
N LEU A 368 16.48 -3.60 1.69
CA LEU A 368 15.71 -3.12 0.55
C LEU A 368 16.44 -3.39 -0.78
N ALA A 369 17.76 -3.18 -0.83
CA ALA A 369 18.58 -3.48 -1.99
C ALA A 369 18.54 -4.97 -2.37
N VAL A 370 18.49 -5.87 -1.39
CA VAL A 370 18.36 -7.32 -1.62
C VAL A 370 17.04 -7.66 -2.32
N PHE A 371 15.91 -7.08 -1.90
CA PHE A 371 14.63 -7.34 -2.59
C PHE A 371 14.66 -6.90 -4.04
N PHE A 372 15.17 -5.72 -4.33
CA PHE A 372 15.34 -5.24 -5.71
C PHE A 372 16.35 -6.08 -6.49
N GLY A 373 17.48 -6.43 -5.86
CA GLY A 373 18.53 -7.25 -6.47
C GLY A 373 18.03 -8.64 -6.86
N LEU A 374 17.23 -9.28 -6.01
CA LEU A 374 16.59 -10.56 -6.33
C LEU A 374 15.70 -10.47 -7.57
N TYR A 375 14.99 -9.36 -7.75
CA TYR A 375 14.21 -9.13 -8.96
C TYR A 375 15.08 -9.01 -10.21
N VAL A 376 16.18 -8.24 -10.13
CA VAL A 376 17.14 -8.07 -11.23
C VAL A 376 17.76 -9.41 -11.61
N VAL A 377 18.17 -10.22 -10.64
CA VAL A 377 18.71 -11.57 -10.83
C VAL A 377 17.67 -12.48 -11.50
N LEU A 378 16.42 -12.46 -11.03
CA LEU A 378 15.32 -13.23 -11.63
C LEU A 378 15.12 -12.86 -13.11
N TYR A 379 15.15 -11.56 -13.42
CA TYR A 379 15.04 -11.08 -14.81
C TYR A 379 16.21 -11.58 -15.65
N GLY A 380 17.46 -11.41 -15.20
CA GLY A 380 18.66 -11.85 -15.89
C GLY A 380 18.66 -13.34 -16.17
N PHE A 381 18.31 -14.16 -15.16
CA PHE A 381 18.18 -15.61 -15.31
C PHE A 381 17.18 -15.98 -16.42
N ARG A 382 15.99 -15.38 -16.38
CA ARG A 382 14.96 -15.65 -17.39
C ARG A 382 15.31 -15.13 -18.79
N PHE A 383 16.07 -14.06 -18.88
CA PHE A 383 16.55 -13.52 -20.15
C PHE A 383 17.53 -14.49 -20.82
N VAL A 384 18.51 -15.00 -20.07
CA VAL A 384 19.52 -15.96 -20.56
C VAL A 384 18.87 -17.29 -20.98
N PHE A 385 17.92 -17.83 -20.20
CA PHE A 385 17.26 -19.08 -20.55
C PHE A 385 16.35 -18.98 -21.78
N ARG A 386 15.76 -17.82 -22.06
CA ARG A 386 15.00 -17.59 -23.30
C ARG A 386 15.89 -17.49 -24.53
N ALA A 387 17.02 -16.80 -24.41
CA ALA A 387 17.98 -16.68 -25.53
C ALA A 387 18.56 -18.04 -25.96
N LYS A 388 18.46 -19.07 -25.12
CA LYS A 388 18.88 -20.47 -25.46
C LYS A 388 17.77 -21.30 -26.12
N GLN A 389 16.53 -20.82 -26.17
CA GLN A 389 15.37 -21.52 -26.75
C GLN A 389 14.95 -20.95 -28.12
N THR A 390 15.50 -19.82 -28.52
CA THR A 390 15.42 -19.21 -29.87
C THR A 390 16.67 -19.49 -30.64
#